data_85cc11853084c13e0212c736fe775018
#
_entry.id   85cc11853084c13e0212c736fe775018
#
_cell.length_a   1.000
_cell.length_b   1.000
_cell.length_c   1.000
_cell.angle_alpha   90.00
_cell.angle_beta   90.00
_cell.angle_gamma   90.00
#
_symmetry.space_group_name_H-M   'P 1'
#
loop_
_entity.id
_entity.type
_entity.pdbx_description
1 polymer ?
#
loop_
_entity_poly.entity_id
_entity_poly.type
_entity_poly.pdbx_seq_one_letter_code
_entity_poly.pdbx_strand_id
1 'polypeptide(L)'
;MLPELGKFGLKQVALFSIGLSIVSASVLVAICDQIKQINRKERVAARRSSKQVRIAFLLCFAALEVSFLAVLLSNWPGFCSTDSNDIVNQVLGVSEWSTWHRYDGLANHHPIFYTFLVWVVFQATAFFGSVDLSIGIFLFLQMTVAALVLSWCISVFVRLGFGKRYILAAFAFMLFNPILANYSVTMWKDVLFSCCALFLIVRLYSLLFHGEKKHIGRTLLVACLLLTFLRSNGFMVVGATLLVLFVIEPDLRKKVAAVGAAVFCAFLVVQGPLLSIMGVQKGHFSESVGIPLQQIAATVHKGGHINEEQEEFINRVLPMEAMRDSYNPQTPNPIKFHESFDDAFLEEHKIEFLVTWASMLPSNLGIYVKAWIDETQGYWNPGYPSWLVTNSTLYEQAPRDYLGFDWDPGFTVNPYSWTDNVLLLL
;
A
#
# COMPACT_ATOMS: atom_id res chain seq x y z
N MET A 1 22.38 -17.83 2.35
CA MET A 1 23.34 -16.71 2.48
C MET A 1 23.08 -15.78 3.68
N LEU A 2 21.91 -15.78 4.30
CA LEU A 2 21.55 -14.92 5.44
C LEU A 2 21.80 -15.46 6.86
N PRO A 3 22.06 -16.75 7.12
CA PRO A 3 22.39 -17.22 8.47
C PRO A 3 23.72 -16.68 9.03
N GLU A 4 24.57 -16.12 8.17
CA GLU A 4 25.90 -15.62 8.56
C GLU A 4 25.91 -14.15 8.99
N LEU A 5 24.82 -13.39 8.76
CA LEU A 5 24.75 -11.96 9.13
C LEU A 5 24.81 -11.71 10.65
N GLY A 6 24.45 -12.70 11.45
CA GLY A 6 24.60 -12.64 12.91
C GLY A 6 26.06 -12.62 13.42
N LYS A 7 27.03 -12.89 12.54
CA LYS A 7 28.47 -12.87 12.87
C LYS A 7 29.11 -11.50 12.61
N PHE A 8 28.44 -10.59 11.91
CA PHE A 8 28.97 -9.25 11.65
C PHE A 8 28.55 -8.27 12.75
N GLY A 9 29.50 -7.56 13.29
CA GLY A 9 29.22 -6.48 14.25
C GLY A 9 28.39 -5.37 13.61
N LEU A 10 27.60 -4.67 14.44
CA LEU A 10 26.66 -3.60 14.01
C LEU A 10 27.30 -2.57 13.06
N LYS A 11 28.58 -2.21 13.30
CA LYS A 11 29.35 -1.30 12.45
C LYS A 11 29.51 -1.84 11.02
N GLN A 12 29.75 -3.14 10.89
CA GLN A 12 29.92 -3.79 9.59
C GLN A 12 28.59 -3.89 8.84
N VAL A 13 27.49 -4.19 9.55
CA VAL A 13 26.13 -4.20 8.97
C VAL A 13 25.72 -2.78 8.52
N ALA A 14 25.96 -1.77 9.35
CA ALA A 14 25.69 -0.37 8.99
C ALA A 14 26.52 0.10 7.79
N LEU A 15 27.83 -0.18 7.77
CA LEU A 15 28.71 0.14 6.64
C LEU A 15 28.31 -0.60 5.37
N PHE A 16 27.94 -1.88 5.49
CA PHE A 16 27.44 -2.67 4.36
C PHE A 16 26.11 -2.11 3.82
N SER A 17 25.17 -1.78 4.71
CA SER A 17 23.87 -1.21 4.32
C SER A 17 24.03 0.17 3.67
N ILE A 18 24.90 1.03 4.20
CA ILE A 18 25.23 2.32 3.60
C ILE A 18 25.92 2.11 2.26
N GLY A 19 26.90 1.21 2.19
CA GLY A 19 27.60 0.86 0.96
C GLY A 19 26.66 0.32 -0.10
N LEU A 20 25.76 -0.61 0.27
CA LEU A 20 24.74 -1.16 -0.62
C LEU A 20 23.77 -0.08 -1.10
N SER A 21 23.34 0.82 -0.22
CA SER A 21 22.47 1.94 -0.58
C SER A 21 23.14 2.89 -1.56
N ILE A 22 24.43 3.21 -1.35
CA ILE A 22 25.22 4.06 -2.26
C ILE A 22 25.40 3.36 -3.61
N VAL A 23 25.75 2.06 -3.60
CA VAL A 23 25.90 1.27 -4.82
C VAL A 23 24.57 1.19 -5.58
N SER A 24 23.48 0.88 -4.90
CA SER A 24 22.15 0.81 -5.50
C SER A 24 21.72 2.16 -6.07
N ALA A 25 21.94 3.25 -5.35
CA ALA A 25 21.69 4.59 -5.86
C ALA A 25 22.57 4.93 -7.06
N SER A 26 23.86 4.57 -7.02
CA SER A 26 24.80 4.80 -8.13
C SER A 26 24.42 3.97 -9.36
N VAL A 27 24.02 2.71 -9.18
CA VAL A 27 23.53 1.85 -10.25
C VAL A 27 22.24 2.41 -10.85
N LEU A 28 21.30 2.86 -10.02
CA LEU A 28 20.06 3.49 -10.48
C LEU A 28 20.36 4.79 -11.26
N VAL A 29 21.27 5.62 -10.79
CA VAL A 29 21.70 6.84 -11.51
C VAL A 29 22.35 6.47 -12.83
N ALA A 30 23.25 5.48 -12.86
CA ALA A 30 23.89 5.01 -14.08
C ALA A 30 22.88 4.43 -15.08
N ILE A 31 21.91 3.63 -14.61
CA ILE A 31 20.79 3.13 -15.43
C ILE A 31 19.96 4.30 -15.97
N CYS A 32 19.60 5.26 -15.12
CA CYS A 32 18.87 6.46 -15.54
C CYS A 32 19.65 7.27 -16.58
N ASP A 33 20.96 7.42 -16.42
CA ASP A 33 21.79 8.14 -17.38
C ASP A 33 21.99 7.36 -18.70
N GLN A 34 22.13 6.04 -18.64
CA GLN A 34 22.10 5.19 -19.82
C GLN A 34 20.75 5.30 -20.56
N ILE A 35 19.65 5.23 -19.85
CA ILE A 35 18.30 5.43 -20.40
C ILE A 35 18.17 6.84 -21.01
N LYS A 36 18.71 7.88 -20.34
CA LYS A 36 18.74 9.25 -20.87
C LYS A 36 19.56 9.33 -22.16
N GLN A 37 20.72 8.68 -22.23
CA GLN A 37 21.57 8.70 -23.42
C GLN A 37 20.94 7.94 -24.59
N ILE A 38 20.36 6.76 -24.33
CA ILE A 38 19.62 5.98 -25.32
C ILE A 38 18.42 6.79 -25.83
N ASN A 39 17.63 7.37 -24.94
CA ASN A 39 16.50 8.20 -25.28
C ASN A 39 16.92 9.49 -26.03
N ARG A 40 18.08 10.06 -25.75
CA ARG A 40 18.58 11.27 -26.44
C ARG A 40 18.96 10.98 -27.90
N LYS A 41 19.51 9.81 -28.19
CA LYS A 41 19.80 9.36 -29.56
C LYS A 41 18.53 9.02 -30.33
N GLU A 42 17.51 8.44 -29.68
CA GLU A 42 16.22 8.09 -30.29
C GLU A 42 15.25 9.28 -30.38
N ARG A 43 15.37 10.29 -29.52
CA ARG A 43 14.48 11.48 -29.47
C ARG A 43 14.53 12.36 -30.74
N VAL A 44 15.61 12.31 -31.48
CA VAL A 44 15.74 13.07 -32.74
C VAL A 44 14.87 12.41 -33.84
N ALA A 45 14.46 11.17 -33.69
CA ALA A 45 13.89 10.38 -34.77
C ALA A 45 12.35 10.22 -34.79
N ALA A 46 11.60 10.40 -33.71
CA ALA A 46 10.14 10.20 -33.82
C ALA A 46 9.30 10.70 -32.64
N ARG A 47 8.88 11.96 -32.66
CA ARG A 47 7.66 12.36 -31.97
C ARG A 47 6.50 11.56 -32.56
N ARG A 48 5.98 10.58 -31.80
CA ARG A 48 4.88 9.76 -32.28
C ARG A 48 3.61 10.59 -32.41
N SER A 49 2.82 10.29 -33.44
CA SER A 49 1.57 11.02 -33.70
C SER A 49 0.56 10.80 -32.58
N SER A 50 -0.30 11.77 -32.34
CA SER A 50 -1.40 11.64 -31.36
C SER A 50 -2.30 10.42 -31.64
N LYS A 51 -2.41 10.04 -32.91
CA LYS A 51 -3.15 8.81 -33.33
C LYS A 51 -2.47 7.55 -32.79
N GLN A 52 -1.14 7.44 -32.91
CA GLN A 52 -0.38 6.28 -32.40
C GLN A 52 -0.46 6.16 -30.88
N VAL A 53 -0.36 7.28 -30.15
CA VAL A 53 -0.51 7.34 -28.70
C VAL A 53 -1.91 6.85 -28.28
N ARG A 54 -2.95 7.35 -28.96
CA ARG A 54 -4.34 6.94 -28.69
C ARG A 54 -4.58 5.46 -28.99
N ILE A 55 -4.06 4.96 -30.10
CA ILE A 55 -4.19 3.53 -30.45
C ILE A 55 -3.49 2.67 -29.42
N ALA A 56 -2.25 3.02 -29.01
CA ALA A 56 -1.53 2.28 -27.99
C ALA A 56 -2.32 2.25 -26.67
N PHE A 57 -2.87 3.39 -26.23
CA PHE A 57 -3.73 3.44 -25.05
C PHE A 57 -4.92 2.47 -25.17
N LEU A 58 -5.69 2.55 -26.25
CA LEU A 58 -6.91 1.76 -26.41
C LEU A 58 -6.62 0.26 -26.51
N LEU A 59 -5.56 -0.14 -27.21
CA LEU A 59 -5.17 -1.56 -27.33
C LEU A 59 -4.69 -2.10 -25.97
N CYS A 60 -3.86 -1.35 -25.25
CA CYS A 60 -3.41 -1.74 -23.92
C CYS A 60 -4.58 -1.83 -22.93
N PHE A 61 -5.47 -0.83 -22.95
CA PHE A 61 -6.65 -0.83 -22.10
C PHE A 61 -7.55 -2.03 -22.36
N ALA A 62 -7.89 -2.30 -23.62
CA ALA A 62 -8.75 -3.43 -23.96
C ALA A 62 -8.12 -4.77 -23.55
N ALA A 63 -6.81 -4.94 -23.75
CA ALA A 63 -6.13 -6.18 -23.38
C ALA A 63 -6.06 -6.39 -21.87
N LEU A 64 -5.74 -5.32 -21.08
CA LEU A 64 -5.70 -5.38 -19.62
C LEU A 64 -7.09 -5.58 -19.04
N GLU A 65 -8.10 -4.85 -19.56
CA GLU A 65 -9.49 -4.98 -19.12
C GLU A 65 -10.01 -6.40 -19.31
N VAL A 66 -9.77 -7.01 -20.48
CA VAL A 66 -10.15 -8.40 -20.74
C VAL A 66 -9.42 -9.37 -19.82
N SER A 67 -8.11 -9.17 -19.61
CA SER A 67 -7.33 -10.01 -18.70
C SER A 67 -7.83 -9.93 -17.25
N PHE A 68 -8.04 -8.72 -16.74
CA PHE A 68 -8.51 -8.53 -15.37
C PHE A 68 -9.97 -8.98 -15.20
N LEU A 69 -10.81 -8.74 -16.19
CA LEU A 69 -12.19 -9.24 -16.20
C LEU A 69 -12.25 -10.77 -16.16
N ALA A 70 -11.38 -11.45 -16.90
CA ALA A 70 -11.29 -12.92 -16.85
C ALA A 70 -10.95 -13.39 -15.43
N VAL A 71 -10.05 -12.72 -14.72
CA VAL A 71 -9.72 -13.04 -13.32
C VAL A 71 -10.88 -12.74 -12.38
N LEU A 72 -11.57 -11.60 -12.55
CA LEU A 72 -12.75 -11.26 -11.75
C LEU A 72 -13.86 -12.30 -11.91
N LEU A 73 -14.18 -12.66 -13.15
CA LEU A 73 -15.23 -13.62 -13.43
C LEU A 73 -14.88 -15.04 -12.96
N SER A 74 -13.61 -15.42 -13.02
CA SER A 74 -13.13 -16.71 -12.51
C SER A 74 -13.15 -16.82 -10.98
N ASN A 75 -13.20 -15.68 -10.30
CA ASN A 75 -13.12 -15.59 -8.82
C ASN A 75 -14.24 -14.69 -8.29
N TRP A 76 -15.41 -14.76 -8.91
CA TRP A 76 -16.55 -13.92 -8.54
C TRP A 76 -16.92 -14.04 -7.05
N PRO A 77 -17.22 -12.94 -6.36
CA PRO A 77 -17.24 -11.53 -6.81
C PRO A 77 -15.87 -10.84 -6.75
N GLY A 78 -14.78 -11.56 -6.65
CA GLY A 78 -13.40 -11.13 -6.49
C GLY A 78 -12.81 -11.56 -5.15
N PHE A 79 -11.63 -11.03 -4.80
CA PHE A 79 -10.95 -11.40 -3.57
C PHE A 79 -11.24 -10.40 -2.45
N CYS A 80 -11.61 -10.92 -1.29
CA CYS A 80 -11.79 -10.17 -0.06
C CYS A 80 -10.89 -10.72 1.04
N SER A 81 -10.19 -9.84 1.73
CA SER A 81 -9.42 -10.14 2.94
C SER A 81 -10.22 -9.80 4.20
N THR A 82 -9.64 -10.01 5.36
CA THR A 82 -10.19 -9.53 6.64
C THR A 82 -10.47 -8.02 6.60
N ASP A 83 -9.53 -7.22 6.07
CA ASP A 83 -9.72 -5.77 5.89
C ASP A 83 -10.94 -5.45 5.01
N SER A 84 -11.17 -6.24 3.96
CA SER A 84 -12.32 -6.08 3.09
C SER A 84 -13.63 -6.35 3.81
N ASN A 85 -13.65 -7.41 4.64
CA ASN A 85 -14.80 -7.77 5.46
C ASN A 85 -15.15 -6.66 6.45
N ASP A 86 -14.14 -6.09 7.10
CA ASP A 86 -14.32 -4.97 8.01
C ASP A 86 -14.93 -3.76 7.31
N ILE A 87 -14.49 -3.44 6.09
CA ILE A 87 -15.04 -2.35 5.29
C ILE A 87 -16.50 -2.63 4.90
N VAL A 88 -16.80 -3.84 4.44
CA VAL A 88 -18.17 -4.20 4.03
C VAL A 88 -19.12 -4.24 5.22
N ASN A 89 -18.71 -4.83 6.35
CA ASN A 89 -19.49 -4.84 7.58
C ASN A 89 -19.80 -3.41 8.05
N GLN A 90 -18.81 -2.52 7.99
CA GLN A 90 -19.00 -1.10 8.30
C GLN A 90 -20.01 -0.43 7.35
N VAL A 91 -19.94 -0.72 6.04
CA VAL A 91 -20.87 -0.19 5.03
C VAL A 91 -22.29 -0.72 5.22
N LEU A 92 -22.44 -1.98 5.66
CA LEU A 92 -23.71 -2.61 5.94
C LEU A 92 -24.30 -2.23 7.31
N GLY A 93 -23.55 -1.49 8.13
CA GLY A 93 -23.99 -1.09 9.47
C GLY A 93 -24.05 -2.24 10.47
N VAL A 94 -23.22 -3.27 10.30
CA VAL A 94 -23.09 -4.37 11.26
C VAL A 94 -22.48 -3.82 12.54
N SER A 95 -23.08 -4.09 13.69
CA SER A 95 -22.53 -3.75 15.00
C SER A 95 -21.33 -4.64 15.33
N GLU A 96 -20.33 -4.08 16.03
CA GLU A 96 -19.10 -4.78 16.42
C GLU A 96 -18.41 -5.47 15.24
N TRP A 97 -18.27 -4.73 14.14
CA TRP A 97 -17.85 -5.27 12.85
C TRP A 97 -16.37 -5.65 12.74
N SER A 98 -15.54 -5.28 13.69
CA SER A 98 -14.13 -5.73 13.73
C SER A 98 -13.94 -6.79 14.81
N THR A 99 -13.32 -7.90 14.46
CA THR A 99 -13.04 -9.01 15.39
C THR A 99 -12.12 -8.58 16.54
N TRP A 100 -11.23 -7.62 16.27
CA TRP A 100 -10.14 -7.26 17.17
C TRP A 100 -10.43 -6.03 18.03
N HIS A 101 -11.08 -5.01 17.47
CA HIS A 101 -11.26 -3.72 18.12
C HIS A 101 -12.73 -3.38 18.43
N ARG A 102 -13.68 -4.16 17.97
CA ARG A 102 -15.12 -4.01 18.22
C ARG A 102 -15.64 -2.60 18.00
N TYR A 103 -15.43 -2.07 16.79
CA TYR A 103 -16.01 -0.80 16.41
C TYR A 103 -17.53 -0.92 16.22
N ASP A 104 -18.26 0.07 16.71
CA ASP A 104 -19.69 0.23 16.48
C ASP A 104 -19.93 1.45 15.59
N GLY A 105 -20.47 1.25 14.38
CA GLY A 105 -20.67 2.27 13.39
C GLY A 105 -19.42 2.63 12.58
N LEU A 106 -19.26 3.92 12.21
CA LEU A 106 -18.17 4.35 11.36
C LEU A 106 -16.85 4.50 12.13
N ALA A 107 -15.77 3.93 11.60
CA ALA A 107 -14.43 4.09 12.14
C ALA A 107 -13.37 4.33 11.04
N ASN A 108 -12.34 5.11 11.38
CA ASN A 108 -11.21 5.41 10.51
C ASN A 108 -10.03 4.43 10.72
N HIS A 109 -10.34 3.20 11.11
CA HIS A 109 -9.38 2.09 11.16
C HIS A 109 -8.84 1.81 9.76
N HIS A 110 -9.73 1.61 8.79
CA HIS A 110 -9.40 1.77 7.38
C HIS A 110 -9.73 3.19 6.94
N PRO A 111 -8.98 3.79 5.99
CA PRO A 111 -9.24 5.15 5.54
C PRO A 111 -10.70 5.32 5.12
N ILE A 112 -11.41 6.16 5.86
CA ILE A 112 -12.86 6.36 5.69
C ILE A 112 -13.25 6.78 4.27
N PHE A 113 -12.33 7.43 3.54
CA PHE A 113 -12.56 7.78 2.14
C PHE A 113 -12.71 6.54 1.24
N TYR A 114 -11.93 5.49 1.47
CA TYR A 114 -12.09 4.24 0.72
C TYR A 114 -13.43 3.56 1.10
N THR A 115 -13.76 3.50 2.38
CA THR A 115 -15.06 3.00 2.86
C THR A 115 -16.22 3.78 2.23
N PHE A 116 -16.09 5.10 2.08
CA PHE A 116 -17.10 5.93 1.40
C PHE A 116 -17.25 5.56 -0.09
N LEU A 117 -16.16 5.29 -0.81
CA LEU A 117 -16.24 4.84 -2.21
C LEU A 117 -16.99 3.49 -2.32
N VAL A 118 -16.71 2.56 -1.41
CA VAL A 118 -17.45 1.29 -1.32
C VAL A 118 -18.91 1.55 -1.03
N TRP A 119 -19.20 2.38 -0.03
CA TRP A 119 -20.57 2.74 0.35
C TRP A 119 -21.36 3.32 -0.82
N VAL A 120 -20.79 4.21 -1.61
CA VAL A 120 -21.47 4.80 -2.79
C VAL A 120 -21.91 3.71 -3.77
N VAL A 121 -21.04 2.73 -4.05
CA VAL A 121 -21.38 1.63 -4.96
C VAL A 121 -22.47 0.74 -4.35
N PHE A 122 -22.37 0.42 -3.05
CA PHE A 122 -23.37 -0.38 -2.36
C PHE A 122 -24.75 0.30 -2.37
N GLN A 123 -24.81 1.62 -2.12
CA GLN A 123 -26.06 2.37 -2.25
C GLN A 123 -26.62 2.37 -3.68
N ALA A 124 -25.75 2.53 -4.68
CA ALA A 124 -26.15 2.51 -6.08
C ALA A 124 -26.65 1.13 -6.56
N THR A 125 -26.23 0.06 -5.89
CA THR A 125 -26.57 -1.32 -6.24
C THR A 125 -27.57 -1.97 -5.27
N ALA A 126 -27.98 -1.26 -4.22
CA ALA A 126 -28.82 -1.77 -3.16
C ALA A 126 -30.16 -2.39 -3.65
N PHE A 127 -30.69 -1.87 -4.76
CA PHE A 127 -31.93 -2.35 -5.36
C PHE A 127 -31.85 -3.78 -5.92
N PHE A 128 -30.63 -4.30 -6.17
CA PHE A 128 -30.44 -5.69 -6.57
C PHE A 128 -30.50 -6.67 -5.37
N GLY A 129 -30.35 -6.19 -4.13
CA GLY A 129 -30.40 -6.99 -2.93
C GLY A 129 -29.25 -8.02 -2.78
N SER A 130 -28.13 -7.84 -3.50
CA SER A 130 -26.99 -8.76 -3.47
C SER A 130 -25.71 -8.05 -3.07
N VAL A 131 -25.10 -8.52 -1.96
CA VAL A 131 -23.79 -8.02 -1.48
C VAL A 131 -22.69 -8.41 -2.46
N ASP A 132 -22.71 -9.64 -2.95
CA ASP A 132 -21.71 -10.13 -3.91
C ASP A 132 -21.75 -9.34 -5.21
N LEU A 133 -22.93 -8.98 -5.71
CA LEU A 133 -23.05 -8.12 -6.87
C LEU A 133 -22.49 -6.73 -6.62
N SER A 134 -22.73 -6.16 -5.43
CA SER A 134 -22.18 -4.85 -5.05
C SER A 134 -20.65 -4.88 -4.99
N ILE A 135 -20.06 -5.93 -4.40
CA ILE A 135 -18.62 -6.16 -4.38
C ILE A 135 -18.08 -6.32 -5.80
N GLY A 136 -18.68 -7.20 -6.61
CA GLY A 136 -18.26 -7.43 -7.98
C GLY A 136 -18.28 -6.18 -8.83
N ILE A 137 -19.31 -5.33 -8.71
CA ILE A 137 -19.39 -4.03 -9.39
C ILE A 137 -18.32 -3.08 -8.88
N PHE A 138 -18.08 -3.02 -7.56
CA PHE A 138 -16.99 -2.20 -7.00
C PHE A 138 -15.63 -2.63 -7.56
N LEU A 139 -15.37 -3.93 -7.58
CA LEU A 139 -14.11 -4.48 -8.09
C LEU A 139 -13.96 -4.33 -9.60
N PHE A 140 -15.06 -4.41 -10.35
CA PHE A 140 -15.07 -4.07 -11.77
C PHE A 140 -14.64 -2.61 -12.00
N LEU A 141 -15.16 -1.67 -11.21
CA LEU A 141 -14.76 -0.26 -11.29
C LEU A 141 -13.30 -0.06 -10.87
N GLN A 142 -12.86 -0.74 -9.80
CA GLN A 142 -11.47 -0.67 -9.32
C GLN A 142 -10.48 -1.21 -10.37
N MET A 143 -10.74 -2.39 -10.97
CA MET A 143 -9.88 -2.96 -11.98
C MET A 143 -9.85 -2.09 -13.25
N THR A 144 -10.98 -1.50 -13.62
CA THR A 144 -11.05 -0.56 -14.74
C THR A 144 -10.16 0.66 -14.50
N VAL A 145 -10.17 1.22 -13.29
CA VAL A 145 -9.23 2.30 -12.91
C VAL A 145 -7.79 1.84 -13.03
N ALA A 146 -7.46 0.63 -12.59
CA ALA A 146 -6.11 0.08 -12.72
C ALA A 146 -5.71 -0.08 -14.20
N ALA A 147 -6.57 -0.67 -15.04
CA ALA A 147 -6.34 -0.82 -16.47
C ALA A 147 -6.17 0.53 -17.18
N LEU A 148 -6.96 1.55 -16.81
CA LEU A 148 -6.85 2.92 -17.33
C LEU A 148 -5.48 3.54 -16.99
N VAL A 149 -5.05 3.45 -15.73
CA VAL A 149 -3.78 4.04 -15.28
C VAL A 149 -2.59 3.34 -15.93
N LEU A 150 -2.57 2.00 -15.96
CA LEU A 150 -1.51 1.23 -16.59
C LEU A 150 -1.42 1.53 -18.10
N SER A 151 -2.54 1.58 -18.80
CA SER A 151 -2.60 1.90 -20.23
C SER A 151 -2.19 3.34 -20.51
N TRP A 152 -2.56 4.27 -19.62
CA TRP A 152 -2.11 5.63 -19.70
C TRP A 152 -0.58 5.73 -19.53
N CYS A 153 0.03 4.97 -18.62
CA CYS A 153 1.50 4.90 -18.48
C CYS A 153 2.17 4.46 -19.78
N ILE A 154 1.67 3.40 -20.43
CA ILE A 154 2.18 2.95 -21.74
C ILE A 154 2.02 4.06 -22.78
N SER A 155 0.86 4.72 -22.83
CA SER A 155 0.62 5.82 -23.77
C SER A 155 1.58 6.99 -23.56
N VAL A 156 1.94 7.30 -22.32
CA VAL A 156 2.97 8.32 -21.98
C VAL A 156 4.34 7.87 -22.49
N PHE A 157 4.75 6.62 -22.29
CA PHE A 157 6.03 6.12 -22.81
C PHE A 157 6.09 6.17 -24.34
N VAL A 158 4.97 5.83 -25.02
CA VAL A 158 4.84 5.98 -26.47
C VAL A 158 5.00 7.45 -26.86
N ARG A 159 4.32 8.37 -26.18
CA ARG A 159 4.38 9.82 -26.44
C ARG A 159 5.77 10.40 -26.21
N LEU A 160 6.46 9.94 -25.17
CA LEU A 160 7.81 10.36 -24.82
C LEU A 160 8.87 9.77 -25.75
N GLY A 161 8.51 8.89 -26.68
CA GLY A 161 9.42 8.33 -27.69
C GLY A 161 10.29 7.18 -27.19
N PHE A 162 9.86 6.45 -26.16
CA PHE A 162 10.55 5.25 -25.71
C PHE A 162 10.65 4.21 -26.84
N GLY A 163 11.74 3.44 -26.85
CA GLY A 163 11.97 2.38 -27.83
C GLY A 163 10.88 1.31 -27.77
N LYS A 164 10.48 0.78 -28.95
CA LYS A 164 9.40 -0.22 -29.04
C LYS A 164 9.63 -1.43 -28.14
N ARG A 165 10.88 -1.88 -27.99
CA ARG A 165 11.24 -3.03 -27.13
C ARG A 165 10.86 -2.81 -25.68
N TYR A 166 11.15 -1.63 -25.14
CA TYR A 166 10.83 -1.28 -23.74
C TYR A 166 9.32 -1.13 -23.53
N ILE A 167 8.61 -0.54 -24.51
CA ILE A 167 7.14 -0.43 -24.44
C ILE A 167 6.50 -1.81 -24.47
N LEU A 168 6.95 -2.70 -25.36
CA LEU A 168 6.42 -4.07 -25.44
C LEU A 168 6.76 -4.88 -24.19
N ALA A 169 7.98 -4.77 -23.65
CA ALA A 169 8.36 -5.44 -22.42
C ALA A 169 7.54 -4.97 -21.22
N ALA A 170 7.35 -3.65 -21.07
CA ALA A 170 6.51 -3.09 -20.00
C ALA A 170 5.04 -3.54 -20.15
N PHE A 171 4.50 -3.52 -21.36
CA PHE A 171 3.13 -3.98 -21.61
C PHE A 171 2.98 -5.48 -21.34
N ALA A 172 3.91 -6.30 -21.83
CA ALA A 172 3.91 -7.74 -21.58
C ALA A 172 3.99 -8.05 -20.07
N PHE A 173 4.86 -7.34 -19.35
CA PHE A 173 4.94 -7.45 -17.89
C PHE A 173 3.60 -7.11 -17.22
N MET A 174 2.95 -6.01 -17.61
CA MET A 174 1.66 -5.62 -17.03
C MET A 174 0.55 -6.63 -17.37
N LEU A 175 0.55 -7.18 -18.60
CA LEU A 175 -0.49 -8.09 -19.07
C LEU A 175 -0.38 -9.49 -18.45
N PHE A 176 0.85 -9.99 -18.33
CA PHE A 176 1.11 -11.37 -17.91
C PHE A 176 1.51 -11.49 -16.44
N ASN A 177 1.60 -10.40 -15.70
CA ASN A 177 1.91 -10.46 -14.28
C ASN A 177 0.66 -10.86 -13.47
N PRO A 178 0.63 -12.08 -12.89
CA PRO A 178 -0.53 -12.57 -12.17
C PRO A 178 -0.82 -11.77 -10.89
N ILE A 179 0.21 -11.16 -10.29
CA ILE A 179 0.05 -10.33 -9.10
C ILE A 179 -0.78 -9.08 -9.44
N LEU A 180 -0.48 -8.42 -10.56
CA LEU A 180 -1.25 -7.25 -10.98
C LEU A 180 -2.72 -7.61 -11.27
N ALA A 181 -2.95 -8.73 -11.97
CA ALA A 181 -4.29 -9.20 -12.26
C ALA A 181 -5.06 -9.56 -10.97
N ASN A 182 -4.42 -10.31 -10.06
CA ASN A 182 -5.02 -10.70 -8.79
C ASN A 182 -5.36 -9.47 -7.91
N TYR A 183 -4.40 -8.56 -7.70
CA TYR A 183 -4.65 -7.37 -6.89
C TYR A 183 -5.65 -6.41 -7.52
N SER A 184 -5.75 -6.32 -8.85
CA SER A 184 -6.74 -5.48 -9.50
C SER A 184 -8.18 -5.84 -9.11
N VAL A 185 -8.42 -7.13 -8.81
CA VAL A 185 -9.71 -7.67 -8.38
C VAL A 185 -9.75 -8.04 -6.88
N THR A 186 -8.81 -7.55 -6.10
CA THR A 186 -8.81 -7.67 -4.64
C THR A 186 -9.36 -6.39 -4.03
N MET A 187 -10.31 -6.50 -3.11
CA MET A 187 -10.92 -5.35 -2.45
C MET A 187 -9.99 -4.75 -1.41
N TRP A 188 -9.03 -3.96 -1.86
CA TRP A 188 -8.03 -3.30 -1.01
C TRP A 188 -7.83 -1.83 -1.38
N LYS A 189 -7.78 -1.00 -0.37
CA LYS A 189 -7.45 0.44 -0.48
C LYS A 189 -6.12 0.69 -1.19
N ASP A 190 -5.17 -0.24 -1.04
CA ASP A 190 -3.82 -0.16 -1.59
C ASP A 190 -3.80 -0.21 -3.12
N VAL A 191 -4.79 -0.81 -3.76
CA VAL A 191 -4.90 -0.87 -5.22
C VAL A 191 -5.11 0.53 -5.80
N LEU A 192 -6.11 1.26 -5.32
CA LEU A 192 -6.38 2.63 -5.77
C LEU A 192 -5.24 3.58 -5.36
N PHE A 193 -4.66 3.40 -4.16
CA PHE A 193 -3.49 4.16 -3.74
C PHE A 193 -2.32 3.95 -4.70
N SER A 194 -2.01 2.70 -5.07
CA SER A 194 -0.93 2.36 -5.99
C SER A 194 -1.17 2.92 -7.39
N CYS A 195 -2.41 2.91 -7.87
CA CYS A 195 -2.78 3.56 -9.14
C CYS A 195 -2.50 5.06 -9.10
N CYS A 196 -2.90 5.75 -8.03
CA CYS A 196 -2.64 7.18 -7.86
C CYS A 196 -1.14 7.48 -7.72
N ALA A 197 -0.40 6.64 -6.99
CA ALA A 197 1.05 6.77 -6.83
C ALA A 197 1.77 6.59 -8.18
N LEU A 198 1.42 5.56 -8.94
CA LEU A 198 1.98 5.33 -10.28
C LEU A 198 1.67 6.48 -11.22
N PHE A 199 0.43 6.99 -11.21
CA PHE A 199 0.03 8.16 -11.97
C PHE A 199 0.91 9.36 -11.61
N LEU A 200 1.10 9.64 -10.33
CA LEU A 200 1.94 10.75 -9.87
C LEU A 200 3.41 10.56 -10.28
N ILE A 201 3.98 9.37 -10.08
CA ILE A 201 5.36 9.04 -10.46
C ILE A 201 5.60 9.30 -11.96
N VAL A 202 4.72 8.82 -12.83
CA VAL A 202 4.86 9.01 -14.29
C VAL A 202 4.68 10.48 -14.68
N ARG A 203 3.83 11.22 -13.99
CA ARG A 203 3.68 12.67 -14.18
C ARG A 203 4.92 13.45 -13.73
N LEU A 204 5.48 13.10 -12.59
CA LEU A 204 6.74 13.69 -12.10
C LEU A 204 7.91 13.35 -13.02
N TYR A 205 8.00 12.11 -13.50
CA TYR A 205 8.96 11.73 -14.51
C TYR A 205 8.84 12.59 -15.78
N SER A 206 7.63 12.78 -16.30
CA SER A 206 7.39 13.63 -17.47
C SER A 206 7.75 15.11 -17.20
N LEU A 207 7.53 15.58 -15.98
CA LEU A 207 7.92 16.93 -15.56
C LEU A 207 9.45 17.08 -15.50
N LEU A 208 10.11 16.22 -14.74
CA LEU A 208 11.53 16.36 -14.38
C LEU A 208 12.46 16.07 -15.56
N PHE A 209 12.12 15.08 -16.38
CA PHE A 209 12.99 14.63 -17.47
C PHE A 209 12.57 15.14 -18.85
N HIS A 210 11.33 15.61 -19.01
CA HIS A 210 10.80 16.08 -20.29
C HIS A 210 10.24 17.51 -20.24
N GLY A 211 10.25 18.16 -19.08
CA GLY A 211 9.82 19.55 -18.92
C GLY A 211 8.32 19.78 -19.12
N GLU A 212 7.48 18.74 -18.97
CA GLU A 212 6.04 18.82 -19.20
C GLU A 212 5.31 19.52 -18.03
N LYS A 213 5.30 20.85 -18.04
CA LYS A 213 4.68 21.68 -16.97
C LYS A 213 3.16 21.87 -17.12
N LYS A 214 2.54 21.37 -18.23
CA LYS A 214 1.12 21.59 -18.49
C LYS A 214 0.25 20.97 -17.40
N HIS A 215 -0.65 21.76 -16.82
CA HIS A 215 -1.61 21.38 -15.78
C HIS A 215 -0.99 20.78 -14.50
N ILE A 216 0.34 20.95 -14.27
CA ILE A 216 1.03 20.27 -13.17
C ILE A 216 0.44 20.60 -11.80
N GLY A 217 0.06 21.86 -11.52
CA GLY A 217 -0.51 22.23 -10.22
C GLY A 217 -1.83 21.50 -9.93
N ARG A 218 -2.74 21.42 -10.91
CA ARG A 218 -4.00 20.68 -10.76
C ARG A 218 -3.76 19.17 -10.62
N THR A 219 -2.84 18.63 -11.41
CA THR A 219 -2.47 17.21 -11.33
C THR A 219 -1.90 16.85 -9.96
N LEU A 220 -0.96 17.66 -9.44
CA LEU A 220 -0.40 17.48 -8.12
C LEU A 220 -1.48 17.56 -7.04
N LEU A 221 -2.37 18.57 -7.10
CA LEU A 221 -3.44 18.75 -6.12
C LEU A 221 -4.34 17.51 -6.04
N VAL A 222 -4.86 17.06 -7.19
CA VAL A 222 -5.77 15.90 -7.22
C VAL A 222 -5.07 14.63 -6.78
N ALA A 223 -3.87 14.34 -7.30
CA ALA A 223 -3.13 13.13 -6.94
C ALA A 223 -2.72 13.13 -5.46
N CYS A 224 -2.26 14.28 -4.92
CA CYS A 224 -1.88 14.39 -3.52
C CYS A 224 -3.09 14.26 -2.57
N LEU A 225 -4.25 14.82 -2.90
CA LEU A 225 -5.47 14.64 -2.12
C LEU A 225 -5.89 13.16 -2.10
N LEU A 226 -5.95 12.51 -3.27
CA LEU A 226 -6.28 11.09 -3.35
C LEU A 226 -5.30 10.23 -2.55
N LEU A 227 -3.99 10.43 -2.70
CA LEU A 227 -2.98 9.70 -1.94
C LEU A 227 -3.12 9.92 -0.42
N THR A 228 -3.41 11.17 0.01
CA THR A 228 -3.58 11.50 1.42
C THR A 228 -4.76 10.77 2.06
N PHE A 229 -5.87 10.61 1.32
CA PHE A 229 -7.11 10.05 1.88
C PHE A 229 -7.34 8.57 1.56
N LEU A 230 -6.61 7.99 0.61
CA LEU A 230 -6.67 6.54 0.33
C LEU A 230 -5.85 5.70 1.29
N ARG A 231 -4.86 6.27 1.99
CA ARG A 231 -4.06 5.57 3.01
C ARG A 231 -3.72 6.46 4.18
N SER A 232 -3.70 5.89 5.38
CA SER A 232 -3.38 6.63 6.63
C SER A 232 -1.99 7.25 6.60
N ASN A 233 -1.00 6.57 6.01
CA ASN A 233 0.36 7.08 5.81
C ASN A 233 0.55 7.91 4.51
N GLY A 234 -0.49 8.06 3.70
CA GLY A 234 -0.44 8.80 2.43
C GLY A 234 -0.03 10.26 2.61
N PHE A 235 -0.45 10.89 3.71
CA PHE A 235 -0.06 12.25 4.04
C PHE A 235 1.48 12.42 4.16
N MET A 236 2.17 11.45 4.75
CA MET A 236 3.65 11.47 4.89
C MET A 236 4.33 11.32 3.52
N VAL A 237 3.83 10.40 2.67
CA VAL A 237 4.34 10.20 1.31
C VAL A 237 4.19 11.47 0.48
N VAL A 238 3.03 12.12 0.56
CA VAL A 238 2.73 13.38 -0.13
C VAL A 238 3.63 14.49 0.39
N GLY A 239 3.78 14.63 1.71
CA GLY A 239 4.64 15.64 2.34
C GLY A 239 6.10 15.51 1.86
N ALA A 240 6.66 14.31 1.90
CA ALA A 240 8.01 14.03 1.41
C ALA A 240 8.15 14.34 -0.08
N THR A 241 7.17 13.93 -0.91
CA THR A 241 7.17 14.18 -2.36
C THR A 241 7.15 15.68 -2.68
N LEU A 242 6.27 16.44 -2.02
CA LEU A 242 6.17 17.88 -2.23
C LEU A 242 7.40 18.61 -1.72
N LEU A 243 8.00 18.20 -0.61
CA LEU A 243 9.24 18.76 -0.09
C LEU A 243 10.38 18.58 -1.08
N VAL A 244 10.58 17.36 -1.59
CA VAL A 244 11.61 17.09 -2.60
C VAL A 244 11.37 17.94 -3.86
N LEU A 245 10.13 17.99 -4.36
CA LEU A 245 9.79 18.78 -5.54
C LEU A 245 10.01 20.29 -5.33
N PHE A 246 9.72 20.80 -4.11
CA PHE A 246 9.97 22.20 -3.73
C PHE A 246 11.47 22.55 -3.78
N VAL A 247 12.32 21.61 -3.40
CA VAL A 247 13.79 21.79 -3.40
C VAL A 247 14.34 21.76 -4.83
N ILE A 248 13.96 20.72 -5.62
CA ILE A 248 14.59 20.44 -6.93
C ILE A 248 14.01 21.25 -8.10
N GLU A 249 12.78 21.82 -7.96
CA GLU A 249 12.10 22.60 -9.02
C GLU A 249 11.77 24.03 -8.57
N PRO A 250 12.75 24.96 -8.58
CA PRO A 250 12.56 26.34 -8.10
C PRO A 250 11.40 27.09 -8.77
N ASP A 251 11.19 26.85 -10.07
CA ASP A 251 10.11 27.48 -10.85
C ASP A 251 8.71 27.08 -10.39
N LEU A 252 8.59 25.95 -9.70
CA LEU A 252 7.31 25.42 -9.24
C LEU A 252 7.04 25.66 -7.77
N ARG A 253 7.98 26.25 -7.00
CA ARG A 253 7.87 26.41 -5.54
C ARG A 253 6.55 27.01 -5.10
N LYS A 254 6.07 28.09 -5.74
CA LYS A 254 4.77 28.71 -5.40
C LYS A 254 3.61 27.75 -5.60
N LYS A 255 3.60 26.98 -6.69
CA LYS A 255 2.54 25.99 -6.96
C LYS A 255 2.61 24.81 -5.99
N VAL A 256 3.82 24.31 -5.73
CA VAL A 256 4.05 23.20 -4.78
C VAL A 256 3.64 23.62 -3.38
N ALA A 257 4.02 24.82 -2.92
CA ALA A 257 3.60 25.34 -1.62
C ALA A 257 2.08 25.52 -1.53
N ALA A 258 1.43 26.04 -2.58
CA ALA A 258 -0.04 26.17 -2.62
C ALA A 258 -0.73 24.81 -2.58
N VAL A 259 -0.23 23.79 -3.29
CA VAL A 259 -0.74 22.43 -3.23
C VAL A 259 -0.54 21.85 -1.84
N GLY A 260 0.65 22.00 -1.26
CA GLY A 260 0.95 21.54 0.10
C GLY A 260 0.03 22.14 1.14
N ALA A 261 -0.17 23.47 1.09
CA ALA A 261 -1.10 24.16 1.98
C ALA A 261 -2.55 23.66 1.81
N ALA A 262 -3.01 23.50 0.57
CA ALA A 262 -4.36 22.99 0.29
C ALA A 262 -4.57 21.56 0.80
N VAL A 263 -3.60 20.67 0.58
CA VAL A 263 -3.63 19.29 1.07
C VAL A 263 -3.60 19.24 2.60
N PHE A 264 -2.74 20.06 3.21
CA PHE A 264 -2.65 20.15 4.67
C PHE A 264 -3.94 20.68 5.31
N CYS A 265 -4.52 21.75 4.74
CA CYS A 265 -5.81 22.26 5.20
C CYS A 265 -6.92 21.21 5.05
N ALA A 266 -6.99 20.53 3.88
CA ALA A 266 -7.95 19.46 3.66
C ALA A 266 -7.77 18.31 4.67
N PHE A 267 -6.53 17.92 4.95
CA PHE A 267 -6.22 16.90 5.95
C PHE A 267 -6.71 17.31 7.34
N LEU A 268 -6.42 18.54 7.77
CA LEU A 268 -6.88 19.03 9.08
C LEU A 268 -8.42 19.09 9.18
N VAL A 269 -9.08 19.56 8.13
CA VAL A 269 -10.57 19.63 8.09
C VAL A 269 -11.18 18.24 8.14
N VAL A 270 -10.66 17.30 7.36
CA VAL A 270 -11.21 15.94 7.31
C VAL A 270 -10.93 15.21 8.62
N GLN A 271 -9.65 15.12 9.05
CA GLN A 271 -9.27 14.34 10.24
C GLN A 271 -9.72 14.96 11.58
N GLY A 272 -10.04 16.24 11.58
CA GLY A 272 -10.55 16.97 12.74
C GLY A 272 -12.08 17.07 12.73
N PRO A 273 -12.62 18.24 12.35
CA PRO A 273 -14.06 18.52 12.51
C PRO A 273 -14.97 17.62 11.69
N LEU A 274 -14.59 17.24 10.45
CA LEU A 274 -15.48 16.48 9.58
C LEU A 274 -15.74 15.07 10.14
N LEU A 275 -14.70 14.31 10.47
CA LEU A 275 -14.87 12.97 11.03
C LEU A 275 -15.53 13.01 12.41
N SER A 276 -15.25 14.04 13.22
CA SER A 276 -15.90 14.23 14.53
C SER A 276 -17.40 14.49 14.38
N ILE A 277 -17.82 15.38 13.45
CA ILE A 277 -19.23 15.66 13.20
C ILE A 277 -19.96 14.42 12.65
N MET A 278 -19.29 13.60 11.85
CA MET A 278 -19.84 12.36 11.32
C MET A 278 -19.88 11.21 12.36
N GLY A 279 -19.38 11.43 13.59
CA GLY A 279 -19.29 10.39 14.62
C GLY A 279 -18.33 9.26 14.28
N VAL A 280 -17.34 9.51 13.42
CA VAL A 280 -16.37 8.50 13.02
C VAL A 280 -15.37 8.24 14.13
N GLN A 281 -15.28 7.01 14.61
CA GLN A 281 -14.32 6.57 15.61
C GLN A 281 -12.91 6.60 15.06
N LYS A 282 -11.94 6.95 15.90
CA LYS A 282 -10.53 6.92 15.51
C LYS A 282 -10.01 5.48 15.49
N GLY A 283 -9.08 5.18 14.61
CA GLY A 283 -8.32 3.93 14.66
C GLY A 283 -7.46 3.87 15.92
N HIS A 284 -7.25 2.67 16.46
CA HIS A 284 -6.43 2.45 17.65
C HIS A 284 -4.96 2.82 17.42
N PHE A 285 -4.30 3.34 18.44
CA PHE A 285 -2.90 3.73 18.37
C PHE A 285 -1.98 2.54 18.12
N SER A 286 -2.31 1.37 18.65
CA SER A 286 -1.60 0.10 18.42
C SER A 286 -1.39 -0.22 16.94
N GLU A 287 -2.32 0.19 16.07
CA GLU A 287 -2.19 0.01 14.61
C GLU A 287 -1.12 0.94 13.98
N SER A 288 -0.81 2.05 14.64
CA SER A 288 0.18 3.03 14.15
C SER A 288 1.60 2.72 14.62
N VAL A 289 1.76 1.90 15.64
CA VAL A 289 3.05 1.63 16.31
C VAL A 289 3.52 0.19 16.17
N GLY A 290 3.15 -0.50 15.10
CA GLY A 290 3.55 -1.89 14.85
C GLY A 290 5.05 -2.10 14.95
N ILE A 291 5.87 -1.30 14.25
CA ILE A 291 7.35 -1.40 14.31
C ILE A 291 7.90 -1.14 15.72
N PRO A 292 7.57 -0.04 16.44
CA PRO A 292 7.97 0.13 17.82
C PRO A 292 7.58 -1.03 18.74
N LEU A 293 6.35 -1.52 18.61
CA LEU A 293 5.86 -2.64 19.42
C LEU A 293 6.65 -3.92 19.14
N GLN A 294 6.92 -4.21 17.87
CA GLN A 294 7.73 -5.34 17.43
C GLN A 294 9.16 -5.28 17.96
N GLN A 295 9.75 -4.09 18.02
CA GLN A 295 11.11 -3.87 18.54
C GLN A 295 11.17 -4.06 20.06
N ILE A 296 10.19 -3.58 20.81
CA ILE A 296 10.06 -3.85 22.24
C ILE A 296 9.91 -5.36 22.48
N ALA A 297 8.99 -6.00 21.76
CA ALA A 297 8.75 -7.44 21.91
C ALA A 297 9.97 -8.29 21.56
N ALA A 298 10.70 -7.92 20.51
CA ALA A 298 11.98 -8.56 20.19
C ALA A 298 13.00 -8.43 21.31
N THR A 299 13.01 -7.26 22.01
CA THR A 299 13.92 -7.02 23.15
C THR A 299 13.54 -7.91 24.32
N VAL A 300 12.27 -8.01 24.65
CA VAL A 300 11.74 -8.92 25.66
C VAL A 300 12.06 -10.39 25.33
N HIS A 301 11.77 -10.80 24.10
CA HIS A 301 11.98 -12.18 23.65
C HIS A 301 13.46 -12.60 23.68
N LYS A 302 14.37 -11.68 23.29
CA LYS A 302 15.81 -11.98 23.21
C LYS A 302 16.58 -11.69 24.50
N GLY A 303 15.90 -11.30 25.58
CA GLY A 303 16.56 -10.94 26.85
C GLY A 303 17.48 -9.73 26.71
N GLY A 304 17.08 -8.71 25.96
CA GLY A 304 17.79 -7.44 25.83
C GLY A 304 17.76 -6.63 27.14
N HIS A 305 18.42 -5.50 27.12
CA HIS A 305 18.51 -4.63 28.30
C HIS A 305 17.20 -3.85 28.50
N ILE A 306 16.53 -4.10 29.63
CA ILE A 306 15.29 -3.43 30.06
C ILE A 306 15.49 -3.03 31.52
N ASN A 307 15.28 -1.75 31.87
CA ASN A 307 15.33 -1.30 33.24
C ASN A 307 13.96 -1.48 33.95
N GLU A 308 13.93 -1.28 35.27
CA GLU A 308 12.74 -1.52 36.10
C GLU A 308 11.53 -0.66 35.64
N GLU A 309 11.75 0.61 35.31
CA GLU A 309 10.69 1.51 34.83
C GLU A 309 10.11 1.07 33.49
N GLN A 310 10.97 0.67 32.55
CA GLN A 310 10.58 0.14 31.25
C GLN A 310 9.82 -1.19 31.40
N GLU A 311 10.27 -2.06 32.30
CA GLU A 311 9.61 -3.34 32.58
C GLU A 311 8.22 -3.12 33.19
N GLU A 312 8.07 -2.21 34.15
CA GLU A 312 6.78 -1.86 34.73
C GLU A 312 5.81 -1.36 33.67
N PHE A 313 6.24 -0.42 32.82
CA PHE A 313 5.42 0.10 31.73
C PHE A 313 5.00 -1.00 30.74
N ILE A 314 5.95 -1.82 30.28
CA ILE A 314 5.69 -2.90 29.33
C ILE A 314 4.70 -3.91 29.91
N ASN A 315 4.85 -4.31 31.18
CA ASN A 315 3.95 -5.24 31.88
C ASN A 315 2.51 -4.70 31.98
N ARG A 316 2.31 -3.40 31.96
CA ARG A 316 0.97 -2.79 31.93
C ARG A 316 0.34 -2.85 30.53
N VAL A 317 1.15 -2.77 29.47
CA VAL A 317 0.67 -2.92 28.09
C VAL A 317 0.36 -4.39 27.78
N LEU A 318 1.30 -5.26 28.08
CA LEU A 318 1.16 -6.73 27.98
C LEU A 318 2.18 -7.37 28.91
N PRO A 319 1.78 -8.36 29.75
CA PRO A 319 2.70 -9.09 30.59
C PRO A 319 3.91 -9.60 29.80
N MET A 320 5.12 -9.42 30.36
CA MET A 320 6.39 -9.74 29.69
C MET A 320 6.47 -11.19 29.23
N GLU A 321 5.89 -12.14 29.98
CA GLU A 321 5.82 -13.54 29.62
C GLU A 321 4.96 -13.74 28.38
N ALA A 322 3.74 -13.18 28.37
CA ALA A 322 2.83 -13.21 27.23
C ALA A 322 3.45 -12.55 25.99
N MET A 323 4.15 -11.42 26.15
CA MET A 323 4.85 -10.74 25.07
C MET A 323 5.98 -11.60 24.49
N ARG A 324 6.74 -12.30 25.35
CA ARG A 324 7.82 -13.20 24.94
C ARG A 324 7.31 -14.39 24.14
N ASP A 325 6.19 -14.97 24.58
CA ASP A 325 5.60 -16.18 23.96
C ASP A 325 4.87 -15.86 22.65
N SER A 326 4.27 -14.66 22.58
CA SER A 326 3.54 -14.21 21.39
C SER A 326 4.45 -13.56 20.33
N TYR A 327 5.75 -13.42 20.60
CA TYR A 327 6.65 -12.77 19.64
C TYR A 327 6.75 -13.53 18.32
N ASN A 328 6.39 -12.87 17.23
CA ASN A 328 6.57 -13.36 15.87
C ASN A 328 7.43 -12.35 15.11
N PRO A 329 8.61 -12.73 14.58
CA PRO A 329 9.52 -11.80 13.92
C PRO A 329 8.93 -11.16 12.64
N GLN A 330 7.83 -11.69 12.09
CA GLN A 330 7.25 -11.24 10.83
C GLN A 330 6.12 -10.22 11.00
N THR A 331 5.49 -10.19 12.20
CA THR A 331 4.30 -9.36 12.43
C THR A 331 4.05 -9.13 13.91
N PRO A 332 3.65 -7.92 14.33
CA PRO A 332 3.24 -7.63 15.70
C PRO A 332 1.83 -8.15 16.05
N ASN A 333 1.10 -8.72 15.09
CA ASN A 333 -0.30 -9.09 15.28
C ASN A 333 -0.55 -10.03 16.47
N PRO A 334 0.24 -11.11 16.71
CA PRO A 334 0.01 -11.96 17.87
C PRO A 334 0.13 -11.23 19.21
N ILE A 335 0.90 -10.14 19.26
CA ILE A 335 1.04 -9.27 20.44
C ILE A 335 -0.17 -8.35 20.57
N LYS A 336 -0.50 -7.61 19.50
CA LYS A 336 -1.62 -6.65 19.48
C LYS A 336 -2.96 -7.31 19.77
N PHE A 337 -3.12 -8.55 19.34
CA PHE A 337 -4.38 -9.31 19.45
C PHE A 337 -4.35 -10.33 20.56
N HIS A 338 -3.39 -10.25 21.48
CA HIS A 338 -3.35 -11.07 22.66
C HIS A 338 -4.47 -10.63 23.63
N GLU A 339 -5.16 -11.60 24.25
CA GLU A 339 -6.29 -11.32 25.15
C GLU A 339 -5.96 -10.40 26.34
N SER A 340 -4.71 -10.44 26.79
CA SER A 340 -4.19 -9.61 27.89
C SER A 340 -3.57 -8.28 27.42
N PHE A 341 -3.67 -7.94 26.13
CA PHE A 341 -3.14 -6.67 25.63
C PHE A 341 -4.06 -5.51 26.03
N ASP A 342 -3.53 -4.56 26.79
CA ASP A 342 -4.29 -3.39 27.25
C ASP A 342 -4.16 -2.23 26.24
N ASP A 343 -5.00 -2.28 25.20
CA ASP A 343 -5.07 -1.26 24.16
C ASP A 343 -5.57 0.09 24.71
N ALA A 344 -6.45 0.07 25.73
CA ALA A 344 -6.95 1.29 26.37
C ALA A 344 -5.83 2.01 27.13
N PHE A 345 -5.04 1.28 27.90
CA PHE A 345 -3.86 1.82 28.57
C PHE A 345 -2.86 2.41 27.57
N LEU A 346 -2.59 1.69 26.48
CA LEU A 346 -1.70 2.15 25.41
C LEU A 346 -2.23 3.43 24.75
N GLU A 347 -3.54 3.52 24.52
CA GLU A 347 -4.20 4.69 23.95
C GLU A 347 -4.07 5.94 24.85
N GLU A 348 -4.13 5.77 26.17
CA GLU A 348 -3.97 6.85 27.14
C GLU A 348 -2.51 7.27 27.33
N HIS A 349 -1.56 6.35 27.17
CA HIS A 349 -0.13 6.55 27.47
C HIS A 349 0.77 6.58 26.23
N LYS A 350 0.27 7.10 25.09
CA LYS A 350 0.98 7.14 23.79
C LYS A 350 2.39 7.73 23.87
N ILE A 351 2.52 8.85 24.58
CA ILE A 351 3.81 9.56 24.70
C ILE A 351 4.77 8.72 25.53
N GLU A 352 4.31 8.15 26.63
CA GLU A 352 5.12 7.31 27.50
C GLU A 352 5.59 6.06 26.77
N PHE A 353 4.72 5.43 25.96
CA PHE A 353 5.11 4.32 25.09
C PHE A 353 6.24 4.71 24.13
N LEU A 354 6.12 5.86 23.45
CA LEU A 354 7.15 6.32 22.51
C LEU A 354 8.46 6.67 23.22
N VAL A 355 8.38 7.23 24.44
CA VAL A 355 9.55 7.53 25.27
C VAL A 355 10.22 6.24 25.73
N THR A 356 9.45 5.27 26.23
CA THR A 356 9.95 3.94 26.61
C THR A 356 10.65 3.26 25.44
N TRP A 357 9.98 3.18 24.29
CA TRP A 357 10.58 2.63 23.06
C TRP A 357 11.89 3.33 22.67
N ALA A 358 11.91 4.67 22.66
CA ALA A 358 13.09 5.43 22.28
C ALA A 358 14.25 5.29 23.29
N SER A 359 13.93 5.22 24.59
CA SER A 359 14.93 5.07 25.66
C SER A 359 15.60 3.68 25.66
N MET A 360 14.93 2.64 25.19
CA MET A 360 15.46 1.29 25.04
C MET A 360 16.40 1.16 23.84
N LEU A 361 16.27 2.00 22.82
CA LEU A 361 17.00 1.90 21.55
C LEU A 361 18.52 1.92 21.70
N PRO A 362 19.18 2.80 22.49
CA PRO A 362 20.64 2.86 22.58
C PRO A 362 21.27 1.56 23.10
N SER A 363 20.62 0.90 24.06
CA SER A 363 21.11 -0.34 24.67
C SER A 363 20.76 -1.59 23.84
N ASN A 364 19.77 -1.50 22.96
CA ASN A 364 19.22 -2.63 22.18
C ASN A 364 19.27 -2.43 20.67
N LEU A 365 20.13 -1.53 20.16
CA LEU A 365 20.14 -1.13 18.76
C LEU A 365 20.25 -2.33 17.80
N GLY A 366 21.05 -3.35 18.11
CA GLY A 366 21.18 -4.56 17.28
C GLY A 366 19.90 -5.37 17.20
N ILE A 367 19.15 -5.46 18.32
CA ILE A 367 17.85 -6.16 18.36
C ILE A 367 16.81 -5.38 17.57
N TYR A 368 16.78 -4.06 17.73
CA TYR A 368 15.85 -3.17 17.02
C TYR A 368 16.02 -3.22 15.49
N VAL A 369 17.29 -3.13 15.04
CA VAL A 369 17.60 -3.23 13.60
C VAL A 369 17.20 -4.59 13.05
N LYS A 370 17.49 -5.67 13.80
CA LYS A 370 17.14 -7.02 13.36
C LYS A 370 15.62 -7.22 13.33
N ALA A 371 14.88 -6.75 14.34
CA ALA A 371 13.43 -6.83 14.35
C ALA A 371 12.83 -6.11 13.15
N TRP A 372 13.31 -4.90 12.82
CA TRP A 372 12.88 -4.16 11.64
C TRP A 372 13.19 -4.92 10.32
N ILE A 373 14.39 -5.52 10.22
CA ILE A 373 14.75 -6.34 9.05
C ILE A 373 13.81 -7.54 8.93
N ASP A 374 13.59 -8.27 10.04
CA ASP A 374 12.76 -9.47 10.05
C ASP A 374 11.30 -9.17 9.65
N GLU A 375 10.76 -8.06 10.12
CA GLU A 375 9.38 -7.62 9.79
C GLU A 375 9.25 -7.13 8.35
N THR A 376 10.27 -6.45 7.83
CA THR A 376 10.20 -5.82 6.50
C THR A 376 10.73 -6.68 5.36
N GLN A 377 11.38 -7.82 5.64
CA GLN A 377 12.04 -8.63 4.62
C GLN A 377 11.09 -9.13 3.52
N GLY A 378 9.80 -9.28 3.81
CA GLY A 378 8.80 -9.64 2.80
C GLY A 378 8.67 -8.65 1.65
N TYR A 379 9.11 -7.39 1.82
CA TYR A 379 9.05 -6.36 0.78
C TYR A 379 10.27 -6.33 -0.16
N TRP A 380 11.39 -6.91 0.25
CA TRP A 380 12.65 -6.76 -0.49
C TRP A 380 13.46 -8.05 -0.64
N ASN A 381 13.07 -9.14 0.04
CA ASN A 381 13.72 -10.44 -0.08
C ASN A 381 12.87 -11.38 -0.94
N PRO A 382 13.24 -11.65 -2.21
CA PRO A 382 12.44 -12.48 -3.11
C PRO A 382 12.33 -13.95 -2.67
N GLY A 383 13.23 -14.43 -1.79
CA GLY A 383 13.16 -15.77 -1.20
C GLY A 383 12.25 -15.88 0.03
N TYR A 384 11.61 -14.78 0.45
CA TYR A 384 10.74 -14.76 1.62
C TYR A 384 9.30 -15.02 1.22
N PRO A 385 8.54 -15.89 1.93
CA PRO A 385 7.15 -16.14 1.60
C PRO A 385 6.35 -14.83 1.71
N SER A 386 5.83 -14.37 0.57
CA SER A 386 4.99 -13.18 0.49
C SER A 386 3.53 -13.55 0.73
N TRP A 387 2.81 -12.64 1.34
CA TRP A 387 1.38 -12.78 1.58
C TRP A 387 0.61 -12.36 0.32
N LEU A 388 -0.14 -13.27 -0.28
CA LEU A 388 -1.07 -12.99 -1.36
C LEU A 388 -2.48 -13.39 -0.92
N VAL A 389 -3.44 -12.54 -1.17
CA VAL A 389 -4.85 -12.90 -1.03
C VAL A 389 -5.22 -13.78 -2.21
N THR A 390 -5.42 -15.05 -1.93
CA THR A 390 -5.73 -16.07 -2.95
C THR A 390 -7.12 -16.65 -2.80
N ASN A 391 -7.73 -16.48 -1.63
CA ASN A 391 -9.07 -16.95 -1.31
C ASN A 391 -9.87 -15.80 -0.71
N SER A 392 -11.13 -15.69 -1.08
CA SER A 392 -12.07 -14.84 -0.38
C SER A 392 -12.39 -15.44 0.97
N THR A 393 -12.03 -14.73 2.04
CA THR A 393 -12.55 -15.03 3.39
C THR A 393 -13.90 -14.33 3.58
N LEU A 394 -14.79 -14.48 2.58
CA LEU A 394 -16.09 -13.83 2.65
C LEU A 394 -16.96 -14.49 3.72
N TYR A 395 -17.28 -13.69 4.66
CA TYR A 395 -18.38 -13.69 5.61
C TYR A 395 -19.17 -14.97 5.75
N GLU A 396 -19.17 -15.45 6.92
CA GLU A 396 -20.24 -16.33 7.40
C GLU A 396 -21.54 -15.55 7.67
N GLN A 397 -21.51 -14.21 7.72
CA GLN A 397 -22.59 -13.36 8.24
C GLN A 397 -23.38 -12.57 7.19
N ALA A 398 -22.84 -12.31 6.00
CA ALA A 398 -23.61 -11.67 4.95
C ALA A 398 -24.35 -12.71 4.12
N PRO A 399 -25.65 -12.49 3.81
CA PRO A 399 -26.37 -13.39 2.92
C PRO A 399 -25.66 -13.44 1.58
N ARG A 400 -25.11 -14.61 1.28
CA ARG A 400 -24.57 -14.90 -0.04
C ARG A 400 -25.72 -15.02 -0.99
N ASP A 401 -25.88 -14.58 -2.01
CA ASP A 401 -26.80 -14.98 -3.07
C ASP A 401 -28.26 -14.55 -2.92
N TYR A 402 -28.54 -13.37 -3.41
CA TYR A 402 -29.91 -12.89 -3.58
C TYR A 402 -30.51 -13.17 -4.97
N LEU A 403 -29.69 -13.51 -5.95
CA LEU A 403 -30.14 -13.70 -7.33
C LEU A 403 -30.16 -15.16 -7.78
N GLY A 404 -29.76 -16.11 -6.93
CA GLY A 404 -29.69 -17.54 -7.27
C GLY A 404 -28.68 -17.84 -8.38
N PHE A 405 -27.69 -16.99 -8.58
CA PHE A 405 -26.58 -17.20 -9.51
C PHE A 405 -25.42 -17.85 -8.78
N ASP A 406 -25.46 -19.16 -8.72
CA ASP A 406 -24.28 -19.96 -8.37
C ASP A 406 -23.44 -20.10 -9.64
N TRP A 407 -22.60 -19.10 -9.90
CA TRP A 407 -21.71 -19.17 -11.05
C TRP A 407 -20.33 -19.71 -10.63
N ASP A 408 -20.13 -20.97 -10.83
CA ASP A 408 -18.80 -21.60 -10.84
C ASP A 408 -18.32 -21.68 -12.32
N PRO A 409 -17.35 -20.87 -12.75
CA PRO A 409 -16.80 -20.96 -14.11
C PRO A 409 -16.02 -22.25 -14.37
N GLY A 410 -15.95 -23.16 -13.36
CA GLY A 410 -15.26 -24.45 -13.48
C GLY A 410 -13.73 -24.36 -13.53
N PHE A 411 -13.16 -23.16 -13.38
CA PHE A 411 -11.72 -22.99 -13.25
C PHE A 411 -11.39 -21.83 -12.29
N THR A 412 -10.39 -22.05 -11.47
CA THR A 412 -9.79 -21.01 -10.62
C THR A 412 -8.38 -20.72 -11.13
N VAL A 413 -8.07 -19.44 -11.37
CA VAL A 413 -6.68 -19.03 -11.57
C VAL A 413 -6.01 -19.05 -10.20
N ASN A 414 -5.19 -20.08 -9.95
CA ASN A 414 -4.36 -20.11 -8.76
C ASN A 414 -3.09 -19.28 -9.00
N PRO A 415 -3.00 -18.05 -8.49
CA PRO A 415 -1.82 -17.21 -8.72
C PRO A 415 -0.57 -17.75 -8.01
N TYR A 416 -0.70 -18.61 -7.01
CA TYR A 416 0.44 -19.21 -6.31
C TYR A 416 1.30 -20.10 -7.22
N SER A 417 0.67 -20.89 -8.08
CA SER A 417 1.44 -21.76 -9.00
C SER A 417 2.26 -20.97 -10.02
N TRP A 418 1.88 -19.72 -10.28
CA TRP A 418 2.59 -18.83 -11.19
C TRP A 418 3.63 -17.96 -10.49
N THR A 419 3.35 -17.50 -9.24
CA THR A 419 4.28 -16.69 -8.45
C THR A 419 5.48 -17.48 -7.98
N ASP A 420 5.29 -18.73 -7.58
CA ASP A 420 6.40 -19.62 -7.22
C ASP A 420 7.31 -19.90 -8.42
N ASN A 421 6.74 -20.01 -9.62
CA ASN A 421 7.52 -20.23 -10.83
C ASN A 421 8.17 -18.96 -11.40
N VAL A 422 7.55 -17.78 -11.23
CA VAL A 422 8.12 -16.50 -11.71
C VAL A 422 9.19 -15.97 -10.75
N LEU A 423 9.03 -16.16 -9.43
CA LEU A 423 10.05 -15.80 -8.45
C LEU A 423 11.30 -16.71 -8.50
N LEU A 424 11.16 -17.94 -9.02
CA LEU A 424 12.30 -18.84 -9.30
C LEU A 424 13.06 -18.45 -10.57
N LEU A 425 12.48 -17.63 -11.45
CA LEU A 425 13.08 -17.15 -12.70
C LEU A 425 13.66 -15.74 -12.63
N LEU A 426 13.46 -15.02 -11.51
CA LEU A 426 14.03 -13.71 -11.18
C LEU A 426 15.06 -13.84 -10.04
#